data_7463cde2dc7ffa8edd17f5b08ed7cc79
#
_entry.id   7463cde2dc7ffa8edd17f5b08ed7cc79
#
_cell.length_a   1.000
_cell.length_b   1.000
_cell.length_c   1.000
_cell.angle_alpha   90.00
_cell.angle_beta   90.00
_cell.angle_gamma   90.00
#
_symmetry.space_group_name_H-M   'P 1'
#
loop_
_entity.id
_entity.type
_entity.pdbx_description
1 polymer ?
#
loop_
_entity_poly.entity_id
_entity_poly.type
_entity_poly.pdbx_seq_one_letter_code
_entity_poly.pdbx_strand_id
1 'polypeptide(L)'
;MRSSKETKILNTICILLVLLAGVVRLLLWGSGKFGYNGLILALFTVSIFIWVCQLKRRLLQPHVRRNLMGAAAMMILWMAIRTMKYEFLIQKEHFSSRYAWYLYYVPLIFIPLLLFLSVLYIGKPHDRAISHWWNIFYLPAGILVAD
;
A
#
# COMPACT_ATOMS: atom_id res chain seq x y z
N MET A 1 4.32 -22.96 15.74
CA MET A 1 2.92 -22.53 15.50
C MET A 1 2.56 -21.44 16.50
N ARG A 2 2.34 -20.21 16.06
CA ARG A 2 1.92 -19.14 16.98
C ARG A 2 0.46 -19.35 17.37
N SER A 3 0.16 -19.20 18.64
CA SER A 3 -1.19 -19.42 19.18
C SER A 3 -2.23 -18.62 18.38
N SER A 4 -3.42 -19.19 18.13
CA SER A 4 -4.57 -18.49 17.55
C SER A 4 -4.88 -17.16 18.24
N LYS A 5 -4.57 -17.08 19.55
CA LYS A 5 -4.70 -15.87 20.38
C LYS A 5 -3.80 -14.72 19.90
N GLU A 6 -2.54 -14.98 19.60
CA GLU A 6 -1.59 -13.94 19.14
C GLU A 6 -1.98 -13.34 17.80
N THR A 7 -2.57 -14.15 16.91
CA THR A 7 -3.07 -13.68 15.62
C THR A 7 -4.29 -12.77 15.79
N LYS A 8 -5.22 -13.14 16.69
CA LYS A 8 -6.39 -12.31 17.00
C LYS A 8 -5.95 -10.97 17.58
N ILE A 9 -4.99 -10.97 18.49
CA ILE A 9 -4.44 -9.75 19.09
C ILE A 9 -3.84 -8.83 18.01
N LEU A 10 -3.00 -9.38 17.11
CA LEU A 10 -2.40 -8.58 16.04
C LEU A 10 -3.45 -8.00 15.08
N ASN A 11 -4.46 -8.77 14.72
CA ASN A 11 -5.55 -8.26 13.88
C ASN A 11 -6.33 -7.14 14.59
N THR A 12 -6.60 -7.29 15.88
CA THR A 12 -7.27 -6.26 16.68
C THR A 12 -6.43 -4.99 16.75
N ILE A 13 -5.11 -5.10 16.94
CA ILE A 13 -4.18 -3.95 16.92
C ILE A 13 -4.24 -3.25 15.56
N CYS A 14 -4.19 -3.98 14.45
CA CYS A 14 -4.29 -3.37 13.12
C CYS A 14 -5.60 -2.60 12.93
N ILE A 15 -6.73 -3.19 13.34
CA ILE A 15 -8.04 -2.54 13.26
C ILE A 15 -8.07 -1.27 14.10
N LEU A 16 -7.57 -1.33 15.33
CA LEU A 16 -7.50 -0.17 16.23
C LEU A 16 -6.62 0.96 15.66
N LEU A 17 -5.48 0.63 15.06
CA LEU A 17 -4.61 1.62 14.42
C LEU A 17 -5.28 2.31 13.23
N VAL A 18 -6.02 1.57 12.41
CA VAL A 18 -6.77 2.12 11.27
C VAL A 18 -7.90 3.01 11.76
N LEU A 19 -8.66 2.57 12.77
CA LEU A 19 -9.72 3.38 13.38
C LEU A 19 -9.16 4.66 14.01
N LEU A 20 -8.05 4.56 14.73
CA LEU A 20 -7.37 5.71 15.32
C LEU A 20 -6.94 6.72 14.24
N ALA A 21 -6.36 6.24 13.14
CA ALA A 21 -6.00 7.10 12.02
C ALA A 21 -7.23 7.81 11.41
N GLY A 22 -8.36 7.11 11.31
CA GLY A 22 -9.64 7.68 10.86
C GLY A 22 -10.17 8.75 11.81
N VAL A 23 -10.16 8.48 13.12
CA VAL A 23 -10.59 9.43 14.15
C VAL A 23 -9.71 10.67 14.17
N VAL A 24 -8.39 10.50 14.14
CA VAL A 24 -7.43 11.62 14.06
C VAL A 24 -7.70 12.47 12.82
N ARG A 25 -7.99 11.85 11.69
CA ARG A 25 -8.34 12.56 10.45
C ARG A 25 -9.63 13.38 10.59
N LEU A 26 -10.66 12.82 11.23
CA LEU A 26 -11.94 13.51 11.43
C LEU A 26 -11.83 14.67 12.41
N LEU A 27 -11.14 14.46 13.54
CA LEU A 27 -11.00 15.47 14.59
C LEU A 27 -10.12 16.64 14.16
N LEU A 28 -9.10 16.38 13.35
CA LEU A 28 -8.16 17.40 12.88
C LEU A 28 -8.49 17.94 11.48
N TRP A 29 -9.64 17.53 10.93
CA TRP A 29 -10.16 18.06 9.68
C TRP A 29 -10.42 19.56 9.82
N GLY A 30 -9.72 20.37 9.05
CA GLY A 30 -9.86 21.83 9.05
C GLY A 30 -8.95 22.57 10.04
N SER A 31 -8.18 21.89 10.88
CA SER A 31 -7.28 22.59 11.82
C SER A 31 -6.07 23.24 11.15
N GLY A 32 -5.80 22.93 9.87
CA GLY A 32 -4.68 23.50 9.10
C GLY A 32 -3.29 23.26 9.70
N LYS A 33 -3.23 22.50 10.80
CA LYS A 33 -1.97 22.28 11.52
C LYS A 33 -1.05 21.34 10.76
N PHE A 34 0.12 21.85 10.48
CA PHE A 34 1.26 21.10 9.98
C PHE A 34 1.54 19.90 10.89
N GLY A 35 1.61 18.70 10.35
CA GLY A 35 2.05 17.52 11.10
C GLY A 35 1.02 16.41 11.28
N TYR A 36 -0.31 16.66 11.21
CA TYR A 36 -1.28 15.57 11.34
C TYR A 36 -1.24 14.59 10.17
N ASN A 37 -0.87 15.05 8.97
CA ASN A 37 -0.67 14.18 7.81
C ASN A 37 0.46 13.17 8.04
N GLY A 38 1.55 13.61 8.69
CA GLY A 38 2.65 12.74 9.07
C GLY A 38 2.24 11.68 10.10
N LEU A 39 1.42 12.05 11.07
CA LEU A 39 0.90 11.10 12.06
C LEU A 39 -0.01 10.04 11.42
N ILE A 40 -0.90 10.46 10.52
CA ILE A 40 -1.74 9.52 9.75
C ILE A 40 -0.86 8.59 8.90
N LEU A 41 0.15 9.13 8.21
CA LEU A 41 1.11 8.33 7.44
C LEU A 41 1.80 7.30 8.34
N ALA A 42 2.27 7.68 9.51
CA ALA A 42 2.92 6.78 10.45
C ALA A 42 1.99 5.64 10.91
N LEU A 43 0.76 5.95 11.29
CA LEU A 43 -0.23 4.97 11.72
C LEU A 43 -0.54 3.94 10.62
N PHE A 44 -0.76 4.39 9.39
CA PHE A 44 -1.00 3.48 8.26
C PHE A 44 0.24 2.66 7.92
N THR A 45 1.44 3.26 7.95
CA THR A 45 2.70 2.55 7.69
C THR A 45 2.93 1.43 8.71
N VAL A 46 2.69 1.70 10.00
CA VAL A 46 2.76 0.68 11.06
C VAL A 46 1.75 -0.43 10.82
N SER A 47 0.51 -0.09 10.46
CA SER A 47 -0.54 -1.08 10.16
C SER A 47 -0.15 -1.98 8.97
N ILE A 48 0.34 -1.39 7.88
CA ILE A 48 0.82 -2.14 6.71
C ILE A 48 2.03 -3.03 7.09
N PHE A 49 2.96 -2.52 7.90
CA PHE A 49 4.11 -3.29 8.35
C PHE A 49 3.71 -4.52 9.18
N ILE A 50 2.78 -4.37 10.13
CA ILE A 50 2.23 -5.49 10.91
C ILE A 50 1.57 -6.50 9.96
N TRP A 51 0.79 -6.03 8.98
CA TRP A 51 0.14 -6.88 7.99
C TRP A 51 1.16 -7.67 7.14
N VAL A 52 2.22 -7.02 6.66
CA VAL A 52 3.32 -7.67 5.92
C VAL A 52 4.01 -8.73 6.77
N CYS A 53 4.24 -8.46 8.05
CA CYS A 53 4.81 -9.44 8.96
C CYS A 53 3.92 -10.68 9.13
N GLN A 54 2.60 -10.49 9.15
CA GLN A 54 1.64 -11.60 9.19
C GLN A 54 1.64 -12.39 7.87
N LEU A 55 1.68 -11.71 6.71
CA LEU A 55 1.76 -12.34 5.39
C LEU A 55 2.99 -13.24 5.26
N LYS A 56 4.17 -12.75 5.66
CA LYS A 56 5.42 -13.54 5.65
C LYS A 56 5.30 -14.84 6.43
N ARG A 57 4.51 -14.84 7.49
CA ARG A 57 4.36 -16.01 8.38
C ARG A 57 3.28 -16.99 7.93
N ARG A 58 2.26 -16.52 7.19
CA ARG A 58 1.09 -17.32 6.83
C ARG A 58 1.11 -17.86 5.42
N LEU A 59 1.70 -17.14 4.49
CA LEU A 59 1.72 -17.52 3.08
C LEU A 59 2.90 -18.43 2.79
N LEU A 60 2.57 -19.65 2.38
CA LEU A 60 3.53 -20.67 1.96
C LEU A 60 3.97 -20.42 0.52
N GLN A 61 3.08 -19.91 -0.35
CA GLN A 61 3.38 -19.67 -1.76
C GLN A 61 4.27 -18.43 -1.95
N PRO A 62 5.51 -18.58 -2.47
CA PRO A 62 6.47 -17.48 -2.57
C PRO A 62 6.03 -16.40 -3.57
N HIS A 63 5.36 -16.78 -4.67
CA HIS A 63 4.89 -15.85 -5.69
C HIS A 63 3.79 -14.93 -5.16
N VAL A 64 2.77 -15.49 -4.49
CA VAL A 64 1.69 -14.71 -3.86
C VAL A 64 2.26 -13.77 -2.81
N ARG A 65 3.15 -14.27 -1.97
CA ARG A 65 3.81 -13.46 -0.93
C ARG A 65 4.59 -12.29 -1.52
N ARG A 66 5.36 -12.51 -2.61
CA ARG A 66 6.14 -11.46 -3.28
C ARG A 66 5.25 -10.37 -3.84
N ASN A 67 4.17 -10.73 -4.53
CA ASN A 67 3.23 -9.78 -5.12
C ASN A 67 2.49 -8.97 -4.04
N LEU A 68 2.05 -9.62 -2.95
CA LEU A 68 1.40 -8.92 -1.84
C LEU A 68 2.36 -8.00 -1.08
N MET A 69 3.63 -8.39 -0.93
CA MET A 69 4.66 -7.51 -0.38
C MET A 69 4.93 -6.31 -1.30
N GLY A 70 4.94 -6.53 -2.61
CA GLY A 70 5.03 -5.46 -3.60
C GLY A 70 3.84 -4.49 -3.51
N ALA A 71 2.62 -5.01 -3.41
CA ALA A 71 1.42 -4.20 -3.21
C ALA A 71 1.49 -3.38 -1.90
N ALA A 72 1.96 -3.97 -0.81
CA ALA A 72 2.16 -3.25 0.45
C ALA A 72 3.19 -2.12 0.33
N ALA A 73 4.32 -2.35 -0.35
CA ALA A 73 5.32 -1.33 -0.63
C ALA A 73 4.74 -0.18 -1.47
N MET A 74 3.94 -0.50 -2.49
CA MET A 74 3.24 0.51 -3.31
C MET A 74 2.19 1.28 -2.50
N MET A 75 1.50 0.67 -1.54
CA MET A 75 0.58 1.38 -0.64
C MET A 75 1.32 2.39 0.25
N ILE A 76 2.48 2.02 0.80
CA ILE A 76 3.30 2.93 1.60
C ILE A 76 3.79 4.09 0.72
N LEU A 77 4.28 3.80 -0.48
CA LEU A 77 4.73 4.80 -1.44
C LEU A 77 3.59 5.76 -1.80
N TRP A 78 2.40 5.24 -2.09
CA TRP A 78 1.21 6.04 -2.38
C TRP A 78 0.86 6.99 -1.24
N MET A 79 0.89 6.50 0.00
CA MET A 79 0.62 7.33 1.18
C MET A 79 1.68 8.41 1.38
N ALA A 80 2.95 8.10 1.14
CA ALA A 80 4.05 9.07 1.21
C ALA A 80 3.89 10.18 0.16
N ILE A 81 3.66 9.82 -1.10
CA ILE A 81 3.43 10.77 -2.20
C ILE A 81 2.22 11.66 -1.91
N ARG A 82 1.14 11.06 -1.43
CA ARG A 82 -0.06 11.78 -1.03
C ARG A 82 0.24 12.84 0.05
N THR A 83 1.00 12.47 1.07
CA THR A 83 1.38 13.37 2.14
C THR A 83 2.24 14.52 1.61
N MET A 84 3.27 14.22 0.81
CA MET A 84 4.12 15.21 0.16
C MET A 84 3.32 16.18 -0.71
N LYS A 85 2.38 15.67 -1.52
CA LYS A 85 1.51 16.49 -2.37
C LYS A 85 0.75 17.55 -1.57
N TYR A 86 0.20 17.18 -0.43
CA TYR A 86 -0.53 18.13 0.42
C TYR A 86 0.41 19.17 1.06
N GLU A 87 1.62 18.77 1.44
CA GLU A 87 2.63 19.67 1.99
C GLU A 87 3.13 20.68 0.96
N PHE A 88 3.44 20.24 -0.27
CA PHE A 88 3.83 21.13 -1.37
C PHE A 88 2.72 22.12 -1.79
N LEU A 89 1.44 21.69 -1.76
CA LEU A 89 0.33 22.57 -2.02
C LEU A 89 0.21 23.70 -0.97
N ILE A 90 0.51 23.40 0.29
CA ILE A 90 0.51 24.41 1.37
C ILE A 90 1.67 25.38 1.18
N GLN A 91 2.82 24.94 0.71
CA GLN A 91 4.00 25.75 0.48
C GLN A 91 3.97 26.56 -0.85
N LYS A 92 2.91 26.40 -1.65
CA LYS A 92 2.75 27.05 -2.98
C LYS A 92 3.87 26.73 -3.99
N GLU A 93 4.54 25.61 -3.84
CA GLU A 93 5.55 25.14 -4.79
C GLU A 93 4.89 24.45 -5.99
N HIS A 94 4.59 25.21 -7.05
CA HIS A 94 3.89 24.72 -8.23
C HIS A 94 4.64 23.65 -9.02
N PHE A 95 5.97 23.72 -9.09
CA PHE A 95 6.77 22.79 -9.89
C PHE A 95 6.79 21.39 -9.26
N SER A 96 7.11 21.29 -7.98
CA SER A 96 7.14 20.01 -7.24
C SER A 96 5.75 19.35 -7.16
N SER A 97 4.69 20.15 -7.15
CA SER A 97 3.32 19.66 -7.14
C SER A 97 2.95 18.87 -8.40
N ARG A 98 3.40 19.30 -9.59
CA ARG A 98 3.11 18.60 -10.87
C ARG A 98 3.71 17.20 -10.89
N TYR A 99 4.98 17.04 -10.52
CA TYR A 99 5.62 15.72 -10.45
C TYR A 99 4.98 14.80 -9.42
N ALA A 100 4.56 15.33 -8.26
CA ALA A 100 3.84 14.57 -7.25
C ALA A 100 2.49 14.06 -7.78
N TRP A 101 1.81 14.80 -8.67
CA TRP A 101 0.58 14.36 -9.31
C TRP A 101 0.83 13.16 -10.24
N TYR A 102 1.82 13.20 -11.11
CA TYR A 102 2.14 12.08 -12.00
C TYR A 102 2.58 10.84 -11.21
N LEU A 103 3.48 11.04 -10.24
CA LEU A 103 3.97 9.95 -9.40
C LEU A 103 2.87 9.27 -8.57
N TYR A 104 1.79 9.99 -8.26
CA TYR A 104 0.63 9.48 -7.53
C TYR A 104 -0.11 8.37 -8.29
N TYR A 105 -0.15 8.42 -9.62
CA TYR A 105 -0.83 7.43 -10.44
C TYR A 105 -0.07 6.09 -10.52
N VAL A 106 1.24 6.09 -10.37
CA VAL A 106 2.06 4.87 -10.43
C VAL A 106 1.56 3.81 -9.44
N PRO A 107 1.53 4.06 -8.13
CA PRO A 107 1.02 3.05 -7.19
C PRO A 107 -0.47 2.76 -7.40
N LEU A 108 -1.27 3.73 -7.82
CA LEU A 108 -2.70 3.53 -8.06
C LEU A 108 -2.98 2.48 -9.14
N ILE A 109 -2.12 2.39 -10.15
CA ILE A 109 -2.21 1.40 -11.24
C ILE A 109 -1.60 0.06 -10.79
N PHE A 110 -0.43 0.09 -10.14
CA PHE A 110 0.30 -1.13 -9.79
C PHE A 110 -0.31 -1.91 -8.62
N ILE A 111 -0.98 -1.25 -7.65
CA ILE A 111 -1.61 -1.95 -6.52
C ILE A 111 -2.66 -2.96 -7.00
N PRO A 112 -3.71 -2.58 -7.78
CA PRO A 112 -4.70 -3.53 -8.26
C PRO A 112 -4.09 -4.60 -9.17
N LEU A 113 -3.09 -4.26 -9.99
CA LEU A 113 -2.39 -5.22 -10.84
C LEU A 113 -1.69 -6.31 -10.01
N LEU A 114 -0.95 -5.93 -8.97
CA LEU A 114 -0.25 -6.87 -8.10
C LEU A 114 -1.24 -7.75 -7.30
N LEU A 115 -2.37 -7.18 -6.87
CA LEU A 115 -3.43 -7.92 -6.20
C LEU A 115 -4.07 -8.92 -7.17
N PHE A 116 -4.38 -8.51 -8.39
CA PHE A 116 -4.93 -9.39 -9.43
C PHE A 116 -3.98 -10.55 -9.74
N LEU A 117 -2.70 -10.27 -9.95
CA LEU A 117 -1.69 -11.31 -10.16
C LEU A 117 -1.58 -12.25 -8.95
N SER A 118 -1.75 -11.75 -7.73
CA SER A 118 -1.76 -12.59 -6.53
C SER A 118 -2.93 -13.57 -6.55
N VAL A 119 -4.11 -13.14 -6.97
CA VAL A 119 -5.30 -14.00 -7.08
C VAL A 119 -5.11 -15.10 -8.12
N LEU A 120 -4.45 -14.78 -9.25
CA LEU A 120 -4.16 -15.77 -10.29
C LEU A 120 -3.20 -16.90 -9.83
N TYR A 121 -2.36 -16.61 -8.83
CA TYR A 121 -1.49 -17.62 -8.23
C TYR A 121 -2.20 -18.47 -7.17
N ILE A 122 -3.30 -17.99 -6.60
CA ILE A 122 -4.10 -18.75 -5.62
C ILE A 122 -4.78 -19.91 -6.34
N GLY A 123 -4.59 -21.12 -5.82
CA GLY A 123 -5.19 -22.34 -6.41
C GLY A 123 -4.33 -23.05 -7.48
N LYS A 124 -3.18 -22.49 -7.84
CA LYS A 124 -2.22 -23.23 -8.68
C LYS A 124 -1.23 -24.03 -7.83
N PRO A 125 -0.82 -25.23 -8.30
CA PRO A 125 0.22 -26.01 -7.61
C PRO A 125 1.52 -25.18 -7.53
N HIS A 126 2.25 -25.40 -6.44
CA HIS A 126 3.40 -24.60 -5.98
C HIS A 126 4.50 -24.39 -7.04
N ASP A 127 4.65 -25.33 -7.97
CA ASP A 127 5.73 -25.37 -8.95
C ASP A 127 5.36 -24.82 -10.33
N ARG A 128 4.11 -24.45 -10.58
CA ARG A 128 3.73 -23.87 -11.86
C ARG A 128 3.81 -22.36 -11.84
N ALA A 129 4.86 -21.84 -12.51
CA ALA A 129 4.91 -20.43 -12.88
C ALA A 129 3.68 -20.07 -13.75
N ILE A 130 3.11 -18.91 -13.54
CA ILE A 130 2.12 -18.35 -14.47
C ILE A 130 2.85 -18.15 -15.82
N SER A 131 2.16 -18.49 -16.91
CA SER A 131 2.66 -18.27 -18.26
C SER A 131 3.17 -16.82 -18.41
N HIS A 132 4.31 -16.65 -19.10
CA HIS A 132 4.90 -15.33 -19.37
C HIS A 132 3.91 -14.33 -20.01
N TRP A 133 2.85 -14.82 -20.64
CA TRP A 133 1.77 -13.99 -21.21
C TRP A 133 1.10 -13.06 -20.20
N TRP A 134 1.05 -13.42 -18.93
CA TRP A 134 0.48 -12.56 -17.89
C TRP A 134 1.37 -11.36 -17.54
N ASN A 135 2.66 -11.44 -17.89
CA ASN A 135 3.57 -10.31 -17.76
C ASN A 135 3.24 -9.19 -18.76
N ILE A 136 2.44 -9.48 -19.80
CA ILE A 136 2.01 -8.49 -20.78
C ILE A 136 1.16 -7.37 -20.13
N PHE A 137 0.52 -7.64 -18.97
CA PHE A 137 -0.24 -6.63 -18.24
C PHE A 137 0.63 -5.52 -17.60
N TYR A 138 1.94 -5.75 -17.47
CA TYR A 138 2.86 -4.69 -17.05
C TYR A 138 3.13 -3.67 -18.16
N LEU A 139 2.96 -4.06 -19.43
CA LEU A 139 3.18 -3.17 -20.58
C LEU A 139 2.17 -2.02 -20.61
N PRO A 140 0.83 -2.24 -20.61
CA PRO A 140 -0.13 -1.14 -20.57
C PRO A 140 -0.04 -0.32 -19.29
N ALA A 141 0.29 -0.95 -18.15
CA ALA A 141 0.53 -0.21 -16.90
C ALA A 141 1.75 0.72 -17.01
N GLY A 142 2.82 0.26 -17.67
CA GLY A 142 4.00 1.08 -17.93
C GLY A 142 3.76 2.21 -18.92
N ILE A 143 2.98 1.98 -19.96
CA ILE A 143 2.60 3.01 -20.96
C ILE A 143 1.75 4.10 -20.30
N LEU A 144 0.73 3.72 -19.51
CA LEU A 144 -0.14 4.66 -18.79
C LEU A 144 0.60 5.53 -17.77
N VAL A 145 1.77 5.11 -17.32
CA VAL A 145 2.63 5.88 -16.39
C VAL A 145 3.59 6.80 -17.17
N ALA A 146 3.93 6.44 -18.42
CA ALA A 146 4.89 7.18 -19.23
C ALA A 146 4.26 8.35 -20.03
N ASP A 147 2.94 8.32 -20.28
CA ASP A 147 2.14 9.40 -20.91
C ASP A 147 1.78 10.49 -19.89
#